data_58cde83a3df8c55ea5e8498b36f31a2b
#
_entry.id   58cde83a3df8c55ea5e8498b36f31a2b
#
_cell.length_a   1.000
_cell.length_b   1.000
_cell.length_c   1.000
_cell.angle_alpha   90.00
_cell.angle_beta   90.00
_cell.angle_gamma   90.00
#
_symmetry.space_group_name_H-M   'P 1'
#
loop_
_entity.id
_entity.type
_entity.pdbx_description
1 polymer ?
#
loop_
_entity_poly.entity_id
_entity_poly.type
_entity_poly.pdbx_seq_one_letter_code
_entity_poly.pdbx_strand_id
1 'polypeptide(L)'
;MRKKQLLSLALIAALTTTMFAGCGSSGSKDSAKKEAEKEGKTVLSLGIWPSADLVDDVKNFEKYKETMNEQHSDVYVEPASYTYATDTFVSLAESGNCPTIFQTWFTEPKKLIKQGLVADVTDILKERGWIDDMSPSVLSLMSDENGHVYGVPRDAYALGLMCNVELFEEAGLVDDNGIPKFPQTWDELAKDAKIIKDKTGAAGLCLLAKDNSGGWHFSNIAWCFGATLCTDNGDGTYTSHLDSTEAVAAMEYVYDLKWKYDVLTADPTAEDWASGFQQLGTGAAAMYIAANDAVAQPTQVNGLPTDKLAMGAIPAGPNGDQYSLTGGTPYMFSKDATKEEINAALDFLEIMGKSPVVNDTSIEGKQADAANRVSNGVPVIKSFPCWINQDYVYAEQKVIDEYKNVDSALYDSYFEKTGAEGNLRAEEPGDTQSMYKELTKVLQEVVTKKDCNVEELMKTANENYQKVLDKLNK
;
A
#
# COMPACT_ATOMS: atom_id res chain seq x y z
N MET A 1 30.47 -31.71 -52.38
CA MET A 1 29.54 -30.72 -51.87
C MET A 1 28.08 -31.20 -51.88
N ARG A 2 27.75 -32.36 -51.27
CA ARG A 2 26.37 -32.92 -51.27
C ARG A 2 26.01 -33.68 -49.95
N LYS A 3 26.76 -33.48 -48.87
CA LYS A 3 26.50 -34.10 -47.55
C LYS A 3 26.25 -33.13 -46.39
N LYS A 4 26.18 -31.78 -46.64
CA LYS A 4 25.89 -30.76 -45.62
C LYS A 4 24.47 -30.18 -45.70
N GLN A 5 23.65 -30.57 -46.66
CA GLN A 5 22.28 -30.06 -46.83
C GLN A 5 21.19 -31.01 -46.27
N LEU A 6 21.56 -32.22 -45.83
CA LEU A 6 20.61 -33.18 -45.28
C LEU A 6 20.54 -33.20 -43.73
N LEU A 7 21.44 -32.44 -43.05
CA LEU A 7 21.37 -32.29 -41.58
C LEU A 7 20.56 -31.06 -41.11
N SER A 8 20.25 -30.14 -42.02
CA SER A 8 19.45 -28.95 -41.68
C SER A 8 17.94 -29.16 -41.77
N LEU A 9 17.47 -30.21 -42.41
CA LEU A 9 16.03 -30.53 -42.47
C LEU A 9 15.55 -31.43 -41.33
N ALA A 10 16.46 -32.13 -40.65
CA ALA A 10 16.08 -33.00 -39.53
C ALA A 10 15.94 -32.21 -38.18
N LEU A 11 16.51 -30.98 -38.09
CA LEU A 11 16.36 -30.14 -36.91
C LEU A 11 15.10 -29.25 -36.89
N ILE A 12 14.45 -29.06 -38.06
CA ILE A 12 13.22 -28.27 -38.15
C ILE A 12 11.97 -29.11 -37.83
N ALA A 13 12.05 -30.45 -38.01
CA ALA A 13 10.95 -31.35 -37.68
C ALA A 13 10.84 -31.73 -36.19
N ALA A 14 11.91 -31.45 -35.38
CA ALA A 14 11.89 -31.70 -33.92
C ALA A 14 11.44 -30.48 -33.08
N LEU A 15 11.34 -29.28 -33.68
CA LEU A 15 10.90 -28.06 -33.00
C LEU A 15 9.39 -27.76 -33.17
N THR A 16 8.67 -28.52 -33.98
CA THR A 16 7.22 -28.34 -34.18
C THR A 16 6.34 -29.26 -33.34
N THR A 17 6.92 -30.14 -32.54
CA THR A 17 6.15 -31.07 -31.67
C THR A 17 6.17 -30.67 -30.18
N THR A 18 6.83 -29.56 -29.80
CA THR A 18 6.86 -29.06 -28.40
C THR A 18 6.03 -27.81 -28.18
N MET A 19 5.24 -27.33 -29.17
CA MET A 19 4.35 -26.17 -29.00
C MET A 19 2.88 -26.54 -28.73
N PHE A 20 2.57 -27.81 -28.41
CA PHE A 20 1.21 -28.23 -28.05
C PHE A 20 1.06 -28.74 -26.59
N ALA A 21 2.07 -28.54 -25.73
CA ALA A 21 1.99 -28.90 -24.34
C ALA A 21 1.87 -27.70 -23.38
N GLY A 22 1.49 -26.51 -23.89
CA GLY A 22 1.34 -25.27 -23.12
C GLY A 22 -0.11 -24.80 -22.91
N CYS A 23 -1.12 -25.60 -23.26
CA CYS A 23 -2.55 -25.29 -23.06
C CYS A 23 -3.23 -26.23 -22.06
N GLY A 24 -2.54 -26.68 -20.99
CA GLY A 24 -3.06 -27.66 -20.05
C GLY A 24 -3.48 -27.11 -18.68
N SER A 25 -3.21 -25.82 -18.35
CA SER A 25 -3.50 -25.34 -16.99
C SER A 25 -4.83 -24.59 -16.83
N SER A 26 -5.36 -23.95 -17.87
CA SER A 26 -6.68 -23.32 -17.80
C SER A 26 -7.84 -24.34 -17.85
N GLY A 27 -7.74 -25.35 -18.68
CA GLY A 27 -8.79 -26.37 -18.81
C GLY A 27 -8.98 -27.25 -17.58
N SER A 28 -7.96 -27.43 -16.73
CA SER A 28 -8.10 -28.23 -15.49
C SER A 28 -8.74 -27.43 -14.35
N LYS A 29 -8.47 -26.12 -14.24
CA LYS A 29 -9.08 -25.24 -13.24
C LYS A 29 -10.58 -25.03 -13.50
N ASP A 30 -10.96 -24.74 -14.74
CA ASP A 30 -12.37 -24.62 -15.13
C ASP A 30 -13.17 -25.92 -14.94
N SER A 31 -12.54 -27.08 -15.05
CA SER A 31 -13.20 -28.37 -14.82
C SER A 31 -13.45 -28.61 -13.34
N ALA A 32 -12.49 -28.28 -12.45
CA ALA A 32 -12.63 -28.46 -11.00
C ALA A 32 -13.70 -27.50 -10.41
N LYS A 33 -13.75 -26.26 -10.87
CA LYS A 33 -14.80 -25.30 -10.49
C LYS A 33 -16.19 -25.81 -10.88
N LYS A 34 -16.37 -26.23 -12.13
CA LYS A 34 -17.64 -26.79 -12.62
C LYS A 34 -18.07 -28.07 -11.89
N GLU A 35 -17.11 -28.86 -11.40
CA GLU A 35 -17.39 -30.05 -10.60
C GLU A 35 -17.87 -29.64 -9.22
N ALA A 36 -17.21 -28.69 -8.55
CA ALA A 36 -17.61 -28.13 -7.26
C ALA A 36 -19.03 -27.51 -7.34
N GLU A 37 -19.32 -26.74 -8.39
CA GLU A 37 -20.66 -26.19 -8.64
C GLU A 37 -21.73 -27.28 -8.79
N LYS A 38 -21.41 -28.39 -9.47
CA LYS A 38 -22.31 -29.54 -9.62
C LYS A 38 -22.52 -30.30 -8.31
N GLU A 39 -21.52 -30.31 -7.44
CA GLU A 39 -21.60 -30.85 -6.08
C GLU A 39 -22.36 -29.94 -5.13
N GLY A 40 -22.78 -28.75 -5.56
CA GLY A 40 -23.48 -27.75 -4.76
C GLY A 40 -22.60 -27.04 -3.75
N LYS A 41 -21.28 -27.01 -3.98
CA LYS A 41 -20.34 -26.28 -3.13
C LYS A 41 -20.39 -24.79 -3.40
N THR A 42 -20.18 -24.00 -2.36
CA THR A 42 -19.91 -22.56 -2.47
C THR A 42 -18.55 -22.35 -3.12
N VAL A 43 -18.49 -21.59 -4.22
CA VAL A 43 -17.24 -21.28 -4.90
C VAL A 43 -16.72 -19.96 -4.37
N LEU A 44 -15.60 -19.98 -3.64
CA LEU A 44 -14.92 -18.80 -3.14
C LEU A 44 -13.80 -18.38 -4.08
N SER A 45 -14.03 -17.37 -4.90
CA SER A 45 -12.99 -16.78 -5.77
C SER A 45 -12.15 -15.76 -4.99
N LEU A 46 -10.88 -16.12 -4.69
CA LEU A 46 -9.97 -15.32 -3.86
C LEU A 46 -9.11 -14.39 -4.72
N GLY A 47 -9.59 -13.18 -5.01
CA GLY A 47 -8.81 -12.12 -5.69
C GLY A 47 -7.62 -11.58 -4.90
N ILE A 48 -7.44 -12.09 -3.69
CA ILE A 48 -6.31 -11.79 -2.79
C ILE A 48 -5.17 -12.81 -2.87
N TRP A 49 -5.28 -13.79 -3.78
CA TRP A 49 -4.25 -14.82 -3.94
C TRP A 49 -2.93 -14.20 -4.44
N PRO A 50 -1.78 -14.51 -3.80
CA PRO A 50 -0.50 -13.93 -4.18
C PRO A 50 -0.10 -14.32 -5.60
N SER A 51 0.70 -13.45 -6.25
CA SER A 51 1.26 -13.75 -7.55
C SER A 51 2.27 -14.90 -7.47
N ALA A 52 2.43 -15.63 -8.57
CA ALA A 52 3.21 -16.88 -8.60
C ALA A 52 4.72 -16.71 -8.33
N ASP A 53 5.24 -15.50 -8.48
CA ASP A 53 6.62 -15.12 -8.17
C ASP A 53 6.88 -14.99 -6.64
N LEU A 54 5.83 -14.77 -5.85
CA LEU A 54 5.88 -14.75 -4.38
C LEU A 54 5.74 -16.18 -3.82
N VAL A 55 6.76 -17.00 -4.05
CA VAL A 55 6.71 -18.46 -3.83
C VAL A 55 6.32 -18.84 -2.41
N ASP A 56 6.83 -18.14 -1.40
CA ASP A 56 6.57 -18.48 0.00
C ASP A 56 5.20 -18.00 0.45
N ASP A 57 4.72 -16.88 -0.07
CA ASP A 57 3.34 -16.42 0.15
C ASP A 57 2.34 -17.40 -0.47
N VAL A 58 2.62 -17.88 -1.70
CA VAL A 58 1.82 -18.94 -2.34
C VAL A 58 1.76 -20.19 -1.48
N LYS A 59 2.88 -20.64 -0.90
CA LYS A 59 2.91 -21.81 0.01
C LYS A 59 2.04 -21.58 1.25
N ASN A 60 2.04 -20.37 1.82
CA ASN A 60 1.18 -20.05 2.96
C ASN A 60 -0.29 -20.09 2.57
N PHE A 61 -0.64 -19.50 1.43
CA PHE A 61 -2.03 -19.51 0.95
C PHE A 61 -2.53 -20.92 0.61
N GLU A 62 -1.66 -21.81 0.11
CA GLU A 62 -2.03 -23.23 -0.07
C GLU A 62 -2.33 -23.90 1.29
N LYS A 63 -1.58 -23.62 2.36
CA LYS A 63 -1.89 -24.11 3.71
C LYS A 63 -3.22 -23.57 4.23
N TYR A 64 -3.48 -22.28 4.07
CA TYR A 64 -4.78 -21.69 4.46
C TYR A 64 -5.93 -22.36 3.69
N LYS A 65 -5.73 -22.64 2.41
CA LYS A 65 -6.70 -23.37 1.59
C LYS A 65 -6.89 -24.81 2.07
N GLU A 66 -5.82 -25.52 2.46
CA GLU A 66 -5.92 -26.84 3.07
C GLU A 66 -6.75 -26.81 4.34
N THR A 67 -6.47 -25.86 5.27
CA THR A 67 -7.26 -25.64 6.50
C THR A 67 -8.73 -25.34 6.18
N MET A 68 -8.99 -24.46 5.19
CA MET A 68 -10.34 -24.13 4.75
C MET A 68 -11.09 -25.38 4.25
N ASN A 69 -10.46 -26.23 3.45
CA ASN A 69 -11.05 -27.46 2.94
C ASN A 69 -11.35 -28.49 4.07
N GLU A 70 -10.55 -28.50 5.12
CA GLU A 70 -10.75 -29.38 6.29
C GLU A 70 -11.90 -28.90 7.16
N GLN A 71 -12.05 -27.59 7.37
CA GLN A 71 -13.06 -27.01 8.24
C GLN A 71 -14.39 -26.77 7.52
N HIS A 72 -14.37 -26.47 6.22
CA HIS A 72 -15.51 -26.10 5.36
C HIS A 72 -15.54 -26.97 4.10
N SER A 73 -15.92 -28.23 4.22
CA SER A 73 -15.95 -29.19 3.11
C SER A 73 -16.95 -28.86 2.00
N ASP A 74 -17.90 -27.97 2.28
CA ASP A 74 -18.90 -27.41 1.37
C ASP A 74 -18.39 -26.17 0.59
N VAL A 75 -17.15 -25.74 0.81
CA VAL A 75 -16.51 -24.63 0.09
C VAL A 75 -15.45 -25.15 -0.88
N TYR A 76 -15.40 -24.57 -2.06
CA TYR A 76 -14.32 -24.73 -3.04
C TYR A 76 -13.56 -23.41 -3.18
N VAL A 77 -12.31 -23.39 -2.79
CA VAL A 77 -11.44 -22.22 -2.89
C VAL A 77 -10.82 -22.15 -4.29
N GLU A 78 -11.16 -21.09 -5.06
CA GLU A 78 -10.61 -20.79 -6.37
C GLU A 78 -9.53 -19.67 -6.23
N PRO A 79 -8.24 -19.98 -6.41
CA PRO A 79 -7.20 -18.98 -6.44
C PRO A 79 -7.37 -18.02 -7.64
N ALA A 80 -7.53 -16.74 -7.39
CA ALA A 80 -7.65 -15.69 -8.39
C ALA A 80 -6.68 -14.54 -8.05
N SER A 81 -5.53 -14.50 -8.71
CA SER A 81 -4.61 -13.37 -8.55
C SER A 81 -5.20 -12.16 -9.26
N TYR A 82 -5.52 -11.12 -8.51
CA TYR A 82 -6.10 -9.89 -9.00
C TYR A 82 -5.43 -8.67 -8.37
N THR A 83 -5.08 -7.70 -9.18
CA THR A 83 -4.56 -6.40 -8.72
C THR A 83 -5.57 -5.32 -9.12
N TYR A 84 -6.04 -4.56 -8.14
CA TYR A 84 -6.97 -3.47 -8.37
C TYR A 84 -6.37 -2.39 -9.28
N ALA A 85 -7.16 -1.94 -10.25
CA ALA A 85 -6.82 -0.82 -11.12
C ALA A 85 -8.07 0.00 -11.42
N THR A 86 -8.01 1.30 -11.14
CA THR A 86 -9.15 2.24 -11.29
C THR A 86 -9.76 2.25 -12.68
N ASP A 87 -8.91 2.13 -13.72
CA ASP A 87 -9.33 2.22 -15.12
C ASP A 87 -10.10 0.99 -15.63
N THR A 88 -9.91 -0.16 -14.98
CA THR A 88 -10.48 -1.44 -15.43
C THR A 88 -11.53 -2.03 -14.50
N PHE A 89 -11.53 -1.61 -13.24
CA PHE A 89 -12.38 -2.21 -12.21
C PHE A 89 -13.88 -2.12 -12.52
N VAL A 90 -14.36 -0.95 -12.95
CA VAL A 90 -15.79 -0.75 -13.27
C VAL A 90 -16.27 -1.79 -14.29
N SER A 91 -15.51 -1.95 -15.38
CA SER A 91 -15.85 -2.92 -16.44
C SER A 91 -15.78 -4.36 -15.92
N LEU A 92 -14.84 -4.66 -15.03
CA LEU A 92 -14.72 -5.98 -14.41
C LEU A 92 -15.93 -6.28 -13.52
N ALA A 93 -16.32 -5.34 -12.66
CA ALA A 93 -17.46 -5.49 -11.76
C ALA A 93 -18.80 -5.57 -12.50
N GLU A 94 -18.96 -4.78 -13.59
CA GLU A 94 -20.18 -4.81 -14.43
C GLU A 94 -20.30 -6.10 -15.26
N SER A 95 -19.16 -6.72 -15.62
CA SER A 95 -19.16 -7.97 -16.38
C SER A 95 -19.45 -9.22 -15.55
N GLY A 96 -19.56 -9.09 -14.21
CA GLY A 96 -19.76 -10.22 -13.29
C GLY A 96 -18.52 -11.13 -13.15
N ASN A 97 -17.32 -10.65 -13.52
CA ASN A 97 -16.07 -11.40 -13.43
C ASN A 97 -15.20 -10.97 -12.24
N CYS A 98 -15.71 -10.12 -11.36
CA CYS A 98 -15.01 -9.70 -10.15
C CYS A 98 -14.87 -10.90 -9.20
N PRO A 99 -13.68 -11.15 -8.62
CA PRO A 99 -13.52 -12.15 -7.57
C PRO A 99 -14.47 -11.89 -6.39
N THR A 100 -14.86 -12.94 -5.66
CA THR A 100 -15.73 -12.83 -4.47
C THR A 100 -15.17 -11.80 -3.48
N ILE A 101 -13.89 -11.88 -3.18
CA ILE A 101 -13.14 -10.96 -2.33
C ILE A 101 -11.92 -10.42 -3.08
N PHE A 102 -11.66 -9.14 -2.95
CA PHE A 102 -10.49 -8.46 -3.54
C PHE A 102 -9.99 -7.33 -2.65
N GLN A 103 -8.79 -6.85 -2.92
CA GLN A 103 -8.22 -5.67 -2.27
C GLN A 103 -8.41 -4.45 -3.16
N THR A 104 -8.54 -3.27 -2.56
CA THR A 104 -8.52 -1.99 -3.27
C THR A 104 -7.66 -0.96 -2.53
N TRP A 105 -7.46 0.21 -3.13
CA TRP A 105 -6.81 1.31 -2.46
C TRP A 105 -7.78 2.02 -1.51
N PHE A 106 -7.26 2.67 -0.51
CA PHE A 106 -8.07 3.33 0.53
C PHE A 106 -8.88 4.54 0.03
N THR A 107 -8.48 5.13 -1.09
CA THR A 107 -9.22 6.20 -1.78
C THR A 107 -10.51 5.73 -2.46
N GLU A 108 -10.63 4.44 -2.71
CA GLU A 108 -11.66 3.92 -3.62
C GLU A 108 -12.98 3.48 -2.96
N PRO A 109 -13.03 3.03 -1.69
CA PRO A 109 -14.26 2.49 -1.11
C PRO A 109 -15.46 3.41 -1.26
N LYS A 110 -15.35 4.70 -0.90
CA LYS A 110 -16.46 5.66 -1.01
C LYS A 110 -17.01 5.78 -2.42
N LYS A 111 -16.15 5.79 -3.42
CA LYS A 111 -16.52 5.84 -4.84
C LYS A 111 -17.20 4.55 -5.28
N LEU A 112 -16.64 3.39 -4.92
CA LEU A 112 -17.19 2.08 -5.28
C LEU A 112 -18.55 1.84 -4.62
N ILE A 113 -18.72 2.26 -3.37
CA ILE A 113 -19.98 2.22 -2.62
C ILE A 113 -21.03 3.07 -3.32
N LYS A 114 -20.72 4.34 -3.61
CA LYS A 114 -21.62 5.28 -4.30
C LYS A 114 -22.06 4.77 -5.67
N GLN A 115 -21.20 4.03 -6.37
CA GLN A 115 -21.49 3.44 -7.68
C GLN A 115 -22.20 2.07 -7.60
N GLY A 116 -22.41 1.51 -6.40
CA GLY A 116 -23.04 0.19 -6.22
C GLY A 116 -22.22 -0.97 -6.79
N LEU A 117 -20.89 -0.88 -6.76
CA LEU A 117 -19.97 -1.86 -7.33
C LEU A 117 -19.44 -2.88 -6.32
N VAL A 118 -19.81 -2.74 -5.06
CA VAL A 118 -19.41 -3.59 -3.92
C VAL A 118 -20.62 -4.00 -3.09
N ALA A 119 -20.53 -5.15 -2.45
CA ALA A 119 -21.62 -5.70 -1.62
C ALA A 119 -21.72 -4.99 -0.27
N ASP A 120 -22.95 -4.73 0.19
CA ASP A 120 -23.24 -4.39 1.58
C ASP A 120 -23.09 -5.65 2.45
N VAL A 121 -22.15 -5.61 3.38
CA VAL A 121 -21.85 -6.73 4.30
C VAL A 121 -22.24 -6.44 5.73
N THR A 122 -23.00 -5.37 5.96
CA THR A 122 -23.39 -4.87 7.29
C THR A 122 -24.02 -5.95 8.16
N ASP A 123 -25.04 -6.64 7.66
CA ASP A 123 -25.75 -7.64 8.46
C ASP A 123 -24.87 -8.85 8.75
N ILE A 124 -24.03 -9.28 7.81
CA ILE A 124 -23.09 -10.39 8.01
C ILE A 124 -22.07 -10.03 9.10
N LEU A 125 -21.51 -8.82 9.05
CA LEU A 125 -20.53 -8.38 10.04
C LEU A 125 -21.15 -8.14 11.41
N LYS A 126 -22.42 -7.68 11.48
CA LYS A 126 -23.18 -7.61 12.74
C LYS A 126 -23.44 -8.99 13.34
N GLU A 127 -23.85 -9.97 12.52
CA GLU A 127 -24.06 -11.36 12.96
C GLU A 127 -22.76 -11.96 13.54
N ARG A 128 -21.59 -11.55 13.03
CA ARG A 128 -20.26 -11.98 13.51
C ARG A 128 -19.71 -11.13 14.67
N GLY A 129 -20.31 -9.99 14.98
CA GLY A 129 -19.83 -9.07 16.00
C GLY A 129 -18.57 -8.28 15.63
N TRP A 130 -18.23 -8.19 14.33
CA TRP A 130 -16.96 -7.58 13.90
C TRP A 130 -16.99 -6.05 13.77
N ILE A 131 -18.17 -5.43 13.66
CA ILE A 131 -18.28 -3.98 13.42
C ILE A 131 -17.73 -3.19 14.61
N ASP A 132 -18.12 -3.57 15.83
CA ASP A 132 -17.71 -2.88 17.05
C ASP A 132 -16.22 -3.06 17.38
N ASP A 133 -15.60 -4.07 16.80
CA ASP A 133 -14.17 -4.35 16.93
C ASP A 133 -13.31 -3.63 15.93
N MET A 134 -13.88 -2.99 14.91
CA MET A 134 -13.10 -2.19 13.93
C MET A 134 -12.68 -0.86 14.52
N SER A 135 -11.46 -0.42 14.19
CA SER A 135 -11.02 0.94 14.46
C SER A 135 -11.97 1.96 13.80
N PRO A 136 -12.48 2.97 14.50
CA PRO A 136 -13.45 3.93 13.96
C PRO A 136 -12.98 4.63 12.69
N SER A 137 -11.70 4.98 12.59
CA SER A 137 -11.10 5.60 11.41
C SER A 137 -11.19 4.70 10.18
N VAL A 138 -10.88 3.42 10.36
CA VAL A 138 -10.93 2.41 9.30
C VAL A 138 -12.37 2.09 8.92
N LEU A 139 -13.25 1.92 9.89
CA LEU A 139 -14.69 1.68 9.67
C LEU A 139 -15.33 2.80 8.84
N SER A 140 -15.04 4.06 9.17
CA SER A 140 -15.61 5.22 8.48
C SER A 140 -15.30 5.26 6.98
N LEU A 141 -14.16 4.70 6.58
CA LEU A 141 -13.73 4.67 5.17
C LEU A 141 -14.47 3.61 4.35
N MET A 142 -14.89 2.53 5.00
CA MET A 142 -15.62 1.43 4.36
C MET A 142 -17.14 1.51 4.57
N SER A 143 -17.65 2.62 5.12
CA SER A 143 -19.07 2.81 5.40
C SER A 143 -19.67 3.89 4.51
N ASP A 144 -20.97 3.76 4.19
CA ASP A 144 -21.75 4.83 3.58
C ASP A 144 -22.25 5.86 4.62
N GLU A 145 -22.98 6.86 4.17
CA GLU A 145 -23.56 7.93 5.01
C GLU A 145 -24.65 7.40 5.97
N ASN A 146 -25.22 6.22 5.69
CA ASN A 146 -26.24 5.58 6.52
C ASN A 146 -25.62 4.61 7.54
N GLY A 147 -24.31 4.44 7.54
CA GLY A 147 -23.59 3.52 8.41
C GLY A 147 -23.60 2.06 7.95
N HIS A 148 -23.92 1.80 6.67
CA HIS A 148 -23.76 0.48 6.09
C HIS A 148 -22.28 0.23 5.77
N VAL A 149 -21.80 -0.99 6.00
CA VAL A 149 -20.40 -1.39 5.86
C VAL A 149 -20.21 -2.27 4.64
N TYR A 150 -19.17 -2.00 3.84
CA TYR A 150 -18.94 -2.64 2.55
C TYR A 150 -17.60 -3.39 2.46
N GLY A 151 -16.86 -3.49 3.54
CA GLY A 151 -15.58 -4.18 3.56
C GLY A 151 -15.05 -4.42 4.96
N VAL A 152 -13.88 -5.08 5.03
CA VAL A 152 -13.14 -5.30 6.28
C VAL A 152 -11.67 -4.91 6.07
N PRO A 153 -10.97 -4.44 7.09
CA PRO A 153 -9.58 -4.03 6.95
C PRO A 153 -8.66 -5.24 6.79
N ARG A 154 -7.68 -5.14 5.89
CA ARG A 154 -6.52 -6.05 5.86
C ARG A 154 -5.46 -5.59 6.84
N ASP A 155 -5.14 -4.32 6.78
CA ASP A 155 -4.14 -3.64 7.57
C ASP A 155 -4.50 -2.16 7.69
N ALA A 156 -3.85 -1.48 8.63
CA ALA A 156 -3.76 -0.04 8.68
C ALA A 156 -2.30 0.36 8.60
N TYR A 157 -2.02 1.39 7.82
CA TYR A 157 -0.69 1.97 7.70
C TYR A 157 -0.71 3.46 7.95
N ALA A 158 0.45 3.99 8.24
CA ALA A 158 0.71 5.42 8.15
C ALA A 158 2.03 5.65 7.42
N LEU A 159 2.11 6.74 6.67
CA LEU A 159 3.38 7.12 6.07
C LEU A 159 4.33 7.61 7.15
N GLY A 160 5.59 7.24 7.02
CA GLY A 160 6.72 7.67 7.81
C GLY A 160 7.94 7.86 6.94
N LEU A 161 9.06 8.12 7.55
CA LEU A 161 10.34 8.25 6.88
C LEU A 161 11.16 6.97 7.07
N MET A 162 11.16 6.08 6.07
CA MET A 162 12.08 4.95 6.03
C MET A 162 13.51 5.44 5.82
N CYS A 163 14.44 4.87 6.57
CA CYS A 163 15.86 5.24 6.56
C CYS A 163 16.73 4.00 6.35
N ASN A 164 17.74 4.14 5.50
CA ASN A 164 18.83 3.16 5.38
C ASN A 164 19.87 3.45 6.46
N VAL A 165 19.97 2.59 7.47
CA VAL A 165 20.81 2.77 8.65
C VAL A 165 22.29 2.82 8.27
N GLU A 166 22.75 2.05 7.27
CA GLU A 166 24.15 2.05 6.84
C GLU A 166 24.58 3.44 6.35
N LEU A 167 23.74 4.13 5.59
CA LEU A 167 24.02 5.48 5.10
C LEU A 167 24.01 6.53 6.23
N PHE A 168 23.13 6.35 7.23
CA PHE A 168 23.13 7.18 8.44
C PHE A 168 24.37 6.94 9.30
N GLU A 169 24.82 5.70 9.46
CA GLU A 169 26.08 5.33 10.14
C GLU A 169 27.29 5.98 9.46
N GLU A 170 27.42 5.83 8.13
CA GLU A 170 28.50 6.41 7.34
C GLU A 170 28.49 7.94 7.41
N ALA A 171 27.30 8.54 7.47
CA ALA A 171 27.12 9.97 7.63
C ALA A 171 27.40 10.46 9.06
N GLY A 172 27.47 9.57 10.06
CA GLY A 172 27.61 9.92 11.48
C GLY A 172 26.33 10.50 12.07
N LEU A 173 25.19 10.14 11.52
CA LEU A 173 23.85 10.58 11.94
C LEU A 173 23.12 9.49 12.75
N VAL A 174 23.85 8.69 13.52
CA VAL A 174 23.31 7.74 14.48
C VAL A 174 23.66 8.13 15.91
N ASP A 175 22.91 7.61 16.87
CA ASP A 175 23.23 7.72 18.29
C ASP A 175 24.28 6.67 18.73
N ASP A 176 24.57 6.62 20.04
CA ASP A 176 25.57 5.70 20.61
C ASP A 176 25.15 4.21 20.50
N ASN A 177 23.88 3.93 20.21
CA ASN A 177 23.33 2.59 20.00
C ASN A 177 23.20 2.23 18.51
N GLY A 178 23.59 3.11 17.60
CA GLY A 178 23.45 2.90 16.15
C GLY A 178 22.05 3.21 15.61
N ILE A 179 21.19 3.85 16.40
CA ILE A 179 19.84 4.23 15.95
C ILE A 179 19.93 5.56 15.18
N PRO A 180 19.31 5.67 13.98
CA PRO A 180 19.28 6.92 13.23
C PRO A 180 18.72 8.08 14.05
N LYS A 181 19.42 9.23 14.01
CA LYS A 181 18.90 10.51 14.49
C LYS A 181 17.92 11.04 13.46
N PHE A 182 16.68 10.56 13.53
CA PHE A 182 15.64 10.95 12.58
C PHE A 182 15.43 12.46 12.58
N PRO A 183 15.40 13.14 11.41
CA PRO A 183 15.11 14.56 11.31
C PRO A 183 13.73 14.88 11.90
N GLN A 184 13.67 15.87 12.78
CA GLN A 184 12.42 16.26 13.47
C GLN A 184 11.61 17.27 12.67
N THR A 185 12.26 18.04 11.79
CA THR A 185 11.65 19.05 10.93
C THR A 185 12.10 18.85 9.48
N TRP A 186 11.31 19.36 8.54
CA TRP A 186 11.68 19.35 7.12
C TRP A 186 12.99 20.10 6.86
N ASP A 187 13.32 21.12 7.68
CA ASP A 187 14.57 21.86 7.60
C ASP A 187 15.77 21.01 8.05
N GLU A 188 15.58 20.18 9.09
CA GLU A 188 16.58 19.19 9.51
C GLU A 188 16.73 18.10 8.46
N LEU A 189 15.64 17.59 7.86
CA LEU A 189 15.71 16.60 6.78
C LEU A 189 16.58 17.10 5.62
N ALA A 190 16.41 18.36 5.17
CA ALA A 190 17.22 18.91 4.10
C ALA A 190 18.71 18.99 4.46
N LYS A 191 19.05 19.32 5.73
CA LYS A 191 20.42 19.36 6.23
C LYS A 191 21.03 17.96 6.34
N ASP A 192 20.31 17.01 6.92
CA ASP A 192 20.77 15.63 7.09
C ASP A 192 20.95 14.95 5.72
N ALA A 193 20.00 15.17 4.81
CA ALA A 193 20.10 14.74 3.42
C ALA A 193 21.37 15.27 2.73
N LYS A 194 21.73 16.53 2.98
CA LYS A 194 22.95 17.14 2.45
C LYS A 194 24.21 16.53 3.07
N ILE A 195 24.22 16.30 4.39
CA ILE A 195 25.34 15.64 5.08
C ILE A 195 25.54 14.23 4.52
N ILE A 196 24.47 13.46 4.35
CA ILE A 196 24.53 12.11 3.79
C ILE A 196 25.13 12.16 2.38
N LYS A 197 24.57 13.00 1.50
CA LYS A 197 25.07 13.11 0.13
C LYS A 197 26.55 13.49 0.06
N ASP A 198 26.99 14.43 0.88
CA ASP A 198 28.38 14.90 0.89
C ASP A 198 29.35 13.83 1.39
N LYS A 199 28.93 12.96 2.30
CA LYS A 199 29.80 11.94 2.88
C LYS A 199 29.77 10.62 2.11
N THR A 200 28.59 10.19 1.66
CA THR A 200 28.38 8.85 1.07
C THR A 200 28.27 8.88 -0.46
N GLY A 201 27.92 10.04 -1.04
CA GLY A 201 27.59 10.18 -2.46
C GLY A 201 26.16 9.71 -2.83
N ALA A 202 25.44 9.04 -1.92
CA ALA A 202 24.05 8.65 -2.13
C ALA A 202 23.11 9.86 -2.10
N ALA A 203 21.94 9.76 -2.72
CA ALA A 203 20.90 10.77 -2.54
C ALA A 203 20.43 10.79 -1.08
N GLY A 204 20.16 11.97 -0.54
CA GLY A 204 19.62 12.09 0.81
C GLY A 204 18.17 11.64 0.88
N LEU A 205 17.37 11.94 -0.15
CA LEU A 205 15.94 11.61 -0.21
C LEU A 205 15.56 11.12 -1.61
N CYS A 206 14.84 10.00 -1.69
CA CYS A 206 14.07 9.63 -2.86
C CYS A 206 12.70 10.32 -2.81
N LEU A 207 12.47 11.24 -3.75
CA LEU A 207 11.20 11.91 -3.95
C LEU A 207 10.52 11.34 -5.18
N LEU A 208 9.24 11.00 -5.07
CA LEU A 208 8.46 10.50 -6.20
C LEU A 208 7.91 11.66 -7.04
N ALA A 209 8.06 11.56 -8.36
CA ALA A 209 7.45 12.48 -9.31
C ALA A 209 6.95 11.76 -10.58
N LYS A 210 6.68 10.44 -10.47
CA LYS A 210 6.07 9.64 -11.52
C LYS A 210 4.66 9.24 -11.12
N ASP A 211 3.77 9.19 -12.08
CA ASP A 211 2.37 8.80 -11.90
C ASP A 211 1.69 9.57 -10.73
N ASN A 212 0.58 9.07 -10.20
CA ASN A 212 -0.12 9.70 -9.09
C ASN A 212 0.65 9.62 -7.76
N SER A 213 1.67 8.76 -7.67
CA SER A 213 2.47 8.60 -6.45
C SER A 213 3.22 9.86 -6.03
N GLY A 214 3.59 10.71 -6.99
CA GLY A 214 4.21 12.01 -6.70
C GLY A 214 3.31 12.91 -5.88
N GLY A 215 2.09 13.16 -6.35
CA GLY A 215 1.09 13.98 -5.65
C GLY A 215 0.68 13.38 -4.31
N TRP A 216 0.58 12.05 -4.24
CA TRP A 216 0.27 11.34 -3.01
C TRP A 216 1.32 11.60 -1.92
N HIS A 217 2.61 11.44 -2.23
CA HIS A 217 3.69 11.76 -1.30
C HIS A 217 3.76 13.25 -0.93
N PHE A 218 3.58 14.13 -1.93
CA PHE A 218 3.61 15.57 -1.72
C PHE A 218 2.53 16.04 -0.75
N SER A 219 1.38 15.38 -0.67
CA SER A 219 0.31 15.74 0.27
C SER A 219 0.79 15.75 1.73
N ASN A 220 1.69 14.82 2.12
CA ASN A 220 2.26 14.80 3.46
C ASN A 220 3.14 16.02 3.73
N ILE A 221 3.94 16.44 2.75
CA ILE A 221 4.75 17.66 2.86
C ILE A 221 3.83 18.87 3.00
N ALA A 222 2.85 19.00 2.11
CA ALA A 222 1.91 20.11 2.08
C ALA A 222 1.13 20.26 3.40
N TRP A 223 0.63 19.15 3.95
CA TRP A 223 -0.07 19.17 5.24
C TRP A 223 0.81 19.62 6.39
N CYS A 224 2.07 19.16 6.44
CA CYS A 224 3.02 19.61 7.46
C CYS A 224 3.38 21.09 7.30
N PHE A 225 3.26 21.66 6.11
CA PHE A 225 3.38 23.11 5.89
C PHE A 225 2.11 23.89 6.22
N GLY A 226 1.04 23.21 6.67
CA GLY A 226 -0.23 23.81 7.08
C GLY A 226 -1.29 23.86 5.98
N ALA A 227 -1.03 23.25 4.80
CA ALA A 227 -2.00 23.28 3.71
C ALA A 227 -3.21 22.37 3.99
N THR A 228 -4.36 22.78 3.49
CA THR A 228 -5.51 21.94 3.16
C THR A 228 -5.64 21.96 1.64
N LEU A 229 -5.61 20.79 1.01
CA LEU A 229 -5.53 20.72 -0.46
C LEU A 229 -6.90 20.68 -1.13
N CYS A 230 -7.91 20.17 -0.43
CA CYS A 230 -9.30 20.13 -0.88
C CYS A 230 -10.25 20.20 0.32
N THR A 231 -11.37 20.91 0.18
CA THR A 231 -12.41 21.00 1.20
C THR A 231 -13.71 20.41 0.67
N ASP A 232 -14.36 19.57 1.48
CA ASP A 232 -15.78 19.23 1.34
C ASP A 232 -16.60 20.36 1.96
N ASN A 233 -17.43 21.02 1.17
CA ASN A 233 -18.25 22.15 1.62
C ASN A 233 -19.50 21.73 2.41
N GLY A 234 -19.76 20.41 2.52
CA GLY A 234 -20.91 19.86 3.26
C GLY A 234 -22.25 19.97 2.53
N ASP A 235 -22.27 20.49 1.32
CA ASP A 235 -23.44 20.60 0.45
C ASP A 235 -23.35 19.70 -0.80
N GLY A 236 -22.39 18.78 -0.81
CA GLY A 236 -22.07 17.88 -1.93
C GLY A 236 -21.10 18.50 -2.94
N THR A 237 -20.59 19.69 -2.67
CA THR A 237 -19.56 20.34 -3.50
C THR A 237 -18.19 20.32 -2.83
N TYR A 238 -17.13 20.48 -3.65
CA TYR A 238 -15.75 20.48 -3.21
C TYR A 238 -15.00 21.70 -3.74
N THR A 239 -14.04 22.19 -2.96
CA THR A 239 -13.19 23.32 -3.32
C THR A 239 -11.71 22.94 -3.27
N SER A 240 -11.00 23.19 -4.37
CA SER A 240 -9.55 23.02 -4.47
C SER A 240 -8.79 24.20 -3.83
N HIS A 241 -7.69 23.89 -3.15
CA HIS A 241 -6.79 24.87 -2.52
C HIS A 241 -5.31 24.57 -2.84
N LEU A 242 -5.04 24.00 -4.01
CA LEU A 242 -3.66 23.67 -4.39
C LEU A 242 -2.76 24.89 -4.53
N ASP A 243 -3.31 26.08 -4.73
CA ASP A 243 -2.61 27.37 -4.83
C ASP A 243 -2.59 28.16 -3.52
N SER A 244 -2.95 27.54 -2.39
CA SER A 244 -2.80 28.20 -1.08
C SER A 244 -1.35 28.55 -0.78
N THR A 245 -1.11 29.58 0.03
CA THR A 245 0.24 30.02 0.43
C THR A 245 1.07 28.87 1.00
N GLU A 246 0.44 28.02 1.80
CA GLU A 246 1.04 26.88 2.47
C GLU A 246 1.41 25.76 1.47
N ALA A 247 0.54 25.48 0.50
CA ALA A 247 0.79 24.49 -0.53
C ALA A 247 1.90 24.95 -1.49
N VAL A 248 1.92 26.23 -1.85
CA VAL A 248 3.01 26.84 -2.64
C VAL A 248 4.32 26.76 -1.88
N ALA A 249 4.35 27.13 -0.58
CA ALA A 249 5.56 27.05 0.24
C ALA A 249 6.11 25.61 0.36
N ALA A 250 5.22 24.62 0.46
CA ALA A 250 5.63 23.20 0.45
C ALA A 250 6.25 22.79 -0.90
N MET A 251 5.74 23.29 -2.01
CA MET A 251 6.29 23.00 -3.34
C MET A 251 7.62 23.76 -3.58
N GLU A 252 7.77 24.98 -3.06
CA GLU A 252 9.04 25.70 -3.05
C GLU A 252 10.11 24.98 -2.21
N TYR A 253 9.70 24.34 -1.11
CA TYR A 253 10.62 23.49 -0.36
C TYR A 253 11.13 22.30 -1.22
N VAL A 254 10.27 21.66 -2.01
CA VAL A 254 10.69 20.60 -2.96
C VAL A 254 11.65 21.18 -4.02
N TYR A 255 11.37 22.37 -4.54
CA TYR A 255 12.28 23.07 -5.44
C TYR A 255 13.67 23.27 -4.77
N ASP A 256 13.71 23.71 -3.51
CA ASP A 256 14.93 23.88 -2.75
C ASP A 256 15.69 22.56 -2.55
N LEU A 257 15.02 21.45 -2.27
CA LEU A 257 15.64 20.12 -2.17
C LEU A 257 16.39 19.75 -3.45
N LYS A 258 15.85 20.09 -4.62
CA LYS A 258 16.48 19.80 -5.92
C LYS A 258 17.59 20.77 -6.26
N TRP A 259 17.35 22.08 -6.19
CA TRP A 259 18.22 23.09 -6.81
C TRP A 259 19.16 23.81 -5.85
N LYS A 260 18.81 23.88 -4.57
CA LYS A 260 19.63 24.52 -3.54
C LYS A 260 20.45 23.50 -2.75
N TYR A 261 19.81 22.42 -2.31
CA TYR A 261 20.47 21.38 -1.53
C TYR A 261 21.05 20.26 -2.40
N ASP A 262 20.47 20.03 -3.58
CA ASP A 262 20.87 18.96 -4.53
C ASP A 262 20.91 17.58 -3.87
N VAL A 263 19.85 17.22 -3.13
CA VAL A 263 19.81 16.01 -2.29
C VAL A 263 18.89 14.91 -2.82
N LEU A 264 18.17 15.17 -3.91
CA LEU A 264 17.27 14.19 -4.52
C LEU A 264 18.02 13.18 -5.39
N THR A 265 17.37 12.07 -5.72
CA THR A 265 17.83 11.14 -6.74
C THR A 265 18.06 11.84 -8.08
N ALA A 266 18.84 11.22 -8.98
CA ALA A 266 19.24 11.86 -10.23
C ALA A 266 18.03 12.28 -11.08
N ASP A 267 17.01 11.42 -11.17
CA ASP A 267 15.79 11.65 -11.93
C ASP A 267 14.53 11.31 -11.13
N PRO A 268 14.01 12.24 -10.31
CA PRO A 268 12.76 12.01 -9.58
C PRO A 268 11.54 11.71 -10.46
N THR A 269 11.58 12.11 -11.76
CA THR A 269 10.46 11.86 -12.68
C THR A 269 10.34 10.40 -13.12
N ALA A 270 11.38 9.61 -12.89
CA ALA A 270 11.37 8.16 -13.08
C ALA A 270 10.96 7.39 -11.80
N GLU A 271 10.90 8.08 -10.64
CA GLU A 271 10.65 7.45 -9.36
C GLU A 271 9.15 7.32 -9.09
N ASP A 272 8.74 6.08 -8.88
CA ASP A 272 7.40 5.66 -8.43
C ASP A 272 7.49 4.90 -7.09
N TRP A 273 6.36 4.37 -6.62
CA TRP A 273 6.30 3.64 -5.36
C TRP A 273 7.30 2.48 -5.28
N ALA A 274 7.45 1.69 -6.34
CA ALA A 274 8.35 0.54 -6.37
C ALA A 274 9.83 0.95 -6.47
N SER A 275 10.14 1.92 -7.33
CA SER A 275 11.51 2.41 -7.49
C SER A 275 12.04 3.10 -6.23
N GLY A 276 11.16 3.77 -5.44
CA GLY A 276 11.54 4.36 -4.16
C GLY A 276 12.11 3.34 -3.19
N PHE A 277 11.49 2.16 -3.08
CA PHE A 277 12.04 1.06 -2.28
C PHE A 277 13.36 0.51 -2.85
N GLN A 278 13.49 0.46 -4.16
CA GLN A 278 14.74 0.05 -4.79
C GLN A 278 15.88 1.04 -4.49
N GLN A 279 15.62 2.34 -4.58
CA GLN A 279 16.61 3.37 -4.23
C GLN A 279 17.05 3.25 -2.76
N LEU A 280 16.12 3.03 -1.84
CA LEU A 280 16.41 2.83 -0.42
C LEU A 280 17.15 1.51 -0.17
N GLY A 281 16.64 0.40 -0.72
CA GLY A 281 17.17 -0.94 -0.48
C GLY A 281 18.58 -1.15 -1.01
N THR A 282 18.90 -0.55 -2.17
CA THR A 282 20.25 -0.62 -2.77
C THR A 282 21.22 0.41 -2.22
N GLY A 283 20.82 1.29 -1.31
CA GLY A 283 21.63 2.37 -0.78
C GLY A 283 21.87 3.52 -1.76
N ALA A 284 21.09 3.66 -2.83
CA ALA A 284 21.14 4.78 -3.75
C ALA A 284 20.50 6.05 -3.16
N ALA A 285 19.56 5.89 -2.22
CA ALA A 285 18.99 6.96 -1.40
C ALA A 285 18.93 6.55 0.07
N ALA A 286 19.13 7.50 0.98
CA ALA A 286 19.15 7.25 2.41
C ALA A 286 17.77 7.30 3.07
N MET A 287 16.87 8.10 2.52
CA MET A 287 15.52 8.31 3.06
C MET A 287 14.47 8.15 1.97
N TYR A 288 13.32 7.62 2.37
CA TYR A 288 12.15 7.46 1.51
C TYR A 288 10.87 7.54 2.34
N ILE A 289 9.88 8.33 1.90
CA ILE A 289 8.56 8.36 2.55
C ILE A 289 7.83 7.08 2.19
N ALA A 290 7.52 6.25 3.18
CA ALA A 290 6.86 4.98 2.94
C ALA A 290 6.06 4.51 4.16
N ALA A 291 5.29 3.44 4.01
CA ALA A 291 4.38 2.93 5.02
C ALA A 291 4.96 1.70 5.75
N ASN A 292 4.56 1.52 7.01
CA ASN A 292 5.02 0.42 7.86
C ASN A 292 4.63 -0.98 7.36
N ASP A 293 3.57 -1.11 6.59
CA ASP A 293 3.13 -2.37 5.98
C ASP A 293 4.02 -2.79 4.80
N ALA A 294 4.83 -1.87 4.26
CA ALA A 294 5.67 -2.08 3.09
C ALA A 294 7.14 -2.45 3.41
N VAL A 295 7.49 -2.76 4.66
CA VAL A 295 8.88 -3.05 5.09
C VAL A 295 9.52 -4.24 4.35
N ALA A 296 8.73 -5.14 3.78
CA ALA A 296 9.22 -6.22 2.92
C ALA A 296 9.84 -5.70 1.61
N GLN A 297 9.42 -4.56 1.12
CA GLN A 297 9.88 -4.03 -0.16
C GLN A 297 11.37 -3.66 -0.14
N PRO A 298 11.88 -2.83 0.79
CA PRO A 298 13.31 -2.56 0.85
C PRO A 298 14.13 -3.77 1.29
N THR A 299 13.59 -4.65 2.13
CA THR A 299 14.33 -5.80 2.69
C THR A 299 14.28 -7.02 1.79
N GLN A 300 13.18 -7.76 1.73
CA GLN A 300 13.05 -9.01 0.97
C GLN A 300 13.23 -8.80 -0.54
N VAL A 301 12.60 -7.74 -1.09
CA VAL A 301 12.60 -7.52 -2.55
C VAL A 301 13.88 -6.84 -3.04
N ASN A 302 14.40 -5.87 -2.26
CA ASN A 302 15.52 -5.04 -2.68
C ASN A 302 16.82 -5.28 -1.88
N GLY A 303 16.83 -6.28 -0.98
CA GLY A 303 18.02 -6.87 -0.38
C GLY A 303 18.66 -6.07 0.76
N LEU A 304 17.98 -5.03 1.30
CA LEU A 304 18.48 -4.34 2.50
C LEU A 304 18.43 -5.29 3.69
N PRO A 305 19.53 -5.46 4.46
CA PRO A 305 19.49 -6.26 5.68
C PRO A 305 18.39 -5.78 6.64
N THR A 306 17.73 -6.73 7.29
CA THR A 306 16.57 -6.47 8.17
C THR A 306 16.86 -5.45 9.26
N ASP A 307 18.07 -5.51 9.86
CA ASP A 307 18.57 -4.61 10.90
C ASP A 307 19.12 -3.26 10.37
N LYS A 308 19.11 -3.08 9.05
CA LYS A 308 19.52 -1.84 8.39
C LYS A 308 18.37 -1.00 7.86
N LEU A 309 17.14 -1.43 8.09
CA LEU A 309 15.94 -0.63 7.88
C LEU A 309 15.45 -0.02 9.18
N ALA A 310 15.25 1.29 9.20
CA ALA A 310 14.64 2.01 10.31
C ALA A 310 13.49 2.90 9.80
N MET A 311 12.58 3.30 10.70
CA MET A 311 11.49 4.23 10.39
C MET A 311 11.36 5.33 11.43
N GLY A 312 11.34 6.59 10.98
CA GLY A 312 10.97 7.76 11.75
C GLY A 312 9.60 8.29 11.34
N ALA A 313 9.03 9.18 12.15
CA ALA A 313 7.82 9.91 11.77
C ALA A 313 8.12 10.88 10.61
N ILE A 314 7.09 11.28 9.88
CA ILE A 314 7.17 12.40 8.94
C ILE A 314 7.63 13.65 9.72
N PRO A 315 8.62 14.42 9.23
CA PRO A 315 9.11 15.59 9.92
C PRO A 315 8.03 16.69 10.06
N ALA A 316 8.10 17.46 11.15
CA ALA A 316 7.20 18.60 11.35
C ALA A 316 7.52 19.75 10.39
N GLY A 317 6.48 20.47 10.00
CA GLY A 317 6.58 21.68 9.18
C GLY A 317 6.99 22.92 9.98
N PRO A 318 7.05 24.09 9.30
CA PRO A 318 7.53 25.33 9.91
C PRO A 318 6.70 25.80 11.11
N ASN A 319 5.43 25.46 11.18
CA ASN A 319 4.52 25.83 12.26
C ASN A 319 4.39 24.74 13.35
N GLY A 320 5.12 23.63 13.21
CA GLY A 320 5.02 22.49 14.10
C GLY A 320 3.98 21.45 13.72
N ASP A 321 3.23 21.68 12.63
CA ASP A 321 2.28 20.71 12.10
C ASP A 321 3.01 19.43 11.67
N GLN A 322 2.54 18.28 12.14
CA GLN A 322 3.13 16.98 11.86
C GLN A 322 2.01 15.99 11.50
N TYR A 323 1.83 15.74 10.23
CA TYR A 323 0.80 14.83 9.74
C TYR A 323 1.40 13.67 8.98
N SER A 324 0.79 12.50 9.16
CA SER A 324 1.08 11.31 8.39
C SER A 324 -0.20 10.84 7.70
N LEU A 325 -0.13 10.69 6.41
CA LEU A 325 -1.22 10.06 5.67
C LEU A 325 -1.42 8.66 6.24
N THR A 326 -2.63 8.41 6.71
CA THR A 326 -3.06 7.09 7.17
C THR A 326 -4.02 6.49 6.16
N GLY A 327 -3.91 5.22 6.02
CA GLY A 327 -4.77 4.45 5.17
C GLY A 327 -4.74 2.98 5.57
N GLY A 328 -5.07 2.15 4.65
CA GLY A 328 -5.02 0.70 4.77
C GLY A 328 -5.42 0.08 3.44
N THR A 329 -5.34 -1.21 3.39
CA THR A 329 -5.85 -1.95 2.25
C THR A 329 -7.12 -2.66 2.69
N PRO A 330 -8.30 -2.21 2.27
CA PRO A 330 -9.51 -2.92 2.62
C PRO A 330 -9.70 -4.15 1.74
N TYR A 331 -10.25 -5.19 2.34
CA TYR A 331 -10.90 -6.26 1.60
C TYR A 331 -12.32 -5.83 1.29
N MET A 332 -12.66 -5.82 0.01
CA MET A 332 -13.99 -5.53 -0.51
C MET A 332 -14.58 -6.78 -1.14
N PHE A 333 -15.90 -6.81 -1.27
CA PHE A 333 -16.62 -7.96 -1.79
C PHE A 333 -17.35 -7.58 -3.09
N SER A 334 -17.34 -8.49 -4.08
CA SER A 334 -18.09 -8.28 -5.32
C SER A 334 -19.56 -7.99 -5.04
N LYS A 335 -20.15 -7.03 -5.76
CA LYS A 335 -21.58 -6.73 -5.67
C LYS A 335 -22.48 -7.93 -5.98
N ASP A 336 -21.95 -8.90 -6.72
CA ASP A 336 -22.65 -10.10 -7.17
C ASP A 336 -22.39 -11.31 -6.24
N ALA A 337 -21.56 -11.15 -5.19
CA ALA A 337 -21.25 -12.21 -4.23
C ALA A 337 -22.46 -12.54 -3.36
N THR A 338 -22.74 -13.82 -3.19
CA THR A 338 -23.80 -14.30 -2.31
C THR A 338 -23.40 -14.21 -0.84
N LYS A 339 -24.40 -14.30 0.08
CA LYS A 339 -24.13 -14.32 1.52
C LYS A 339 -23.21 -15.50 1.91
N GLU A 340 -23.37 -16.66 1.27
CA GLU A 340 -22.57 -17.85 1.50
C GLU A 340 -21.11 -17.63 1.06
N GLU A 341 -20.90 -17.04 -0.10
CA GLU A 341 -19.57 -16.72 -0.61
C GLU A 341 -18.86 -15.68 0.26
N ILE A 342 -19.57 -14.63 0.72
CA ILE A 342 -19.02 -13.62 1.62
C ILE A 342 -18.65 -14.27 2.97
N ASN A 343 -19.53 -15.12 3.54
CA ASN A 343 -19.19 -15.84 4.76
C ASN A 343 -17.96 -16.73 4.60
N ALA A 344 -17.85 -17.49 3.51
CA ALA A 344 -16.67 -18.29 3.21
C ALA A 344 -15.40 -17.44 3.08
N ALA A 345 -15.50 -16.23 2.50
CA ALA A 345 -14.37 -15.30 2.44
C ALA A 345 -13.95 -14.80 3.84
N LEU A 346 -14.92 -14.49 4.71
CA LEU A 346 -14.63 -14.07 6.08
C LEU A 346 -14.03 -15.22 6.91
N ASP A 347 -14.50 -16.47 6.74
CA ASP A 347 -13.89 -17.66 7.35
C ASP A 347 -12.44 -17.85 6.89
N PHE A 348 -12.16 -17.60 5.59
CA PHE A 348 -10.80 -17.63 5.09
C PHE A 348 -9.92 -16.54 5.71
N LEU A 349 -10.45 -15.33 5.94
CA LEU A 349 -9.74 -14.27 6.67
C LEU A 349 -9.47 -14.64 8.14
N GLU A 350 -10.38 -15.39 8.79
CA GLU A 350 -10.12 -15.93 10.14
C GLU A 350 -8.95 -16.90 10.14
N ILE A 351 -8.91 -17.83 9.18
CA ILE A 351 -7.80 -18.79 9.01
C ILE A 351 -6.48 -18.06 8.77
N MET A 352 -6.49 -16.98 8.03
CA MET A 352 -5.31 -16.13 7.81
C MET A 352 -4.89 -15.31 9.03
N GLY A 353 -5.71 -15.24 10.09
CA GLY A 353 -5.50 -14.36 11.23
C GLY A 353 -5.75 -12.88 10.92
N LYS A 354 -6.52 -12.57 9.88
CA LYS A 354 -6.86 -11.21 9.41
C LYS A 354 -8.26 -10.75 9.84
N SER A 355 -8.85 -11.42 10.84
CA SER A 355 -10.12 -11.07 11.46
C SER A 355 -9.93 -10.66 12.92
N PRO A 356 -10.94 -10.08 13.60
CA PRO A 356 -10.87 -9.78 15.03
C PRO A 356 -10.96 -11.03 15.92
N VAL A 357 -11.25 -12.17 15.33
CA VAL A 357 -11.44 -13.43 16.06
C VAL A 357 -10.11 -13.97 16.56
N VAL A 358 -10.06 -14.32 17.84
CA VAL A 358 -8.88 -14.92 18.47
C VAL A 358 -9.21 -16.36 18.88
N ASN A 359 -8.70 -17.30 18.13
CA ASN A 359 -8.77 -18.73 18.37
C ASN A 359 -7.47 -19.41 17.91
N ASP A 360 -7.34 -20.70 18.14
CA ASP A 360 -6.11 -21.44 17.79
C ASP A 360 -5.77 -21.28 16.29
N THR A 361 -6.74 -21.40 15.41
CA THR A 361 -6.55 -21.28 13.96
C THR A 361 -6.08 -19.88 13.55
N SER A 362 -6.70 -18.81 14.09
CA SER A 362 -6.29 -17.44 13.78
C SER A 362 -4.90 -17.08 14.34
N ILE A 363 -4.54 -17.66 15.51
CA ILE A 363 -3.21 -17.52 16.08
C ILE A 363 -2.16 -18.24 15.21
N GLU A 364 -2.45 -19.48 14.79
CA GLU A 364 -1.58 -20.22 13.86
C GLU A 364 -1.38 -19.46 12.54
N GLY A 365 -2.42 -18.83 12.01
CA GLY A 365 -2.35 -17.98 10.81
C GLY A 365 -1.41 -16.79 11.00
N LYS A 366 -1.52 -16.07 12.13
CA LYS A 366 -0.62 -14.96 12.48
C LYS A 366 0.82 -15.42 12.68
N GLN A 367 1.03 -16.54 13.35
CA GLN A 367 2.36 -17.13 13.56
C GLN A 367 2.99 -17.57 12.24
N ALA A 368 2.19 -18.14 11.32
CA ALA A 368 2.66 -18.53 9.99
C ALA A 368 3.12 -17.31 9.17
N ASP A 369 2.38 -16.21 9.21
CA ASP A 369 2.78 -14.95 8.57
C ASP A 369 4.08 -14.40 9.19
N ALA A 370 4.16 -14.34 10.52
CA ALA A 370 5.36 -13.87 11.21
C ALA A 370 6.60 -14.74 10.95
N ALA A 371 6.45 -16.06 10.95
CA ALA A 371 7.51 -16.99 10.62
C ALA A 371 7.98 -16.83 9.16
N ASN A 372 7.06 -16.63 8.23
CA ASN A 372 7.37 -16.33 6.83
C ASN A 372 8.18 -15.04 6.70
N ARG A 373 7.78 -13.97 7.40
CA ARG A 373 8.53 -12.71 7.45
C ARG A 373 9.96 -12.91 7.94
N VAL A 374 10.15 -13.62 9.07
CA VAL A 374 11.48 -13.92 9.61
C VAL A 374 12.33 -14.68 8.60
N SER A 375 11.78 -15.72 7.96
CA SER A 375 12.51 -16.56 6.99
C SER A 375 12.94 -15.80 5.74
N ASN A 376 12.22 -14.74 5.39
CA ASN A 376 12.48 -13.88 4.23
C ASN A 376 13.23 -12.60 4.58
N GLY A 377 13.72 -12.43 5.82
CA GLY A 377 14.44 -11.24 6.23
C GLY A 377 13.56 -9.98 6.25
N VAL A 378 12.27 -10.14 6.52
CA VAL A 378 11.33 -9.03 6.68
C VAL A 378 11.20 -8.67 8.14
N PRO A 379 11.26 -7.39 8.53
CA PRO A 379 11.03 -6.97 9.91
C PRO A 379 9.66 -7.39 10.44
N VAL A 380 9.64 -8.04 11.60
CA VAL A 380 8.40 -8.28 12.37
C VAL A 380 8.26 -7.14 13.37
N ILE A 381 7.40 -6.19 13.05
CA ILE A 381 7.16 -4.96 13.79
C ILE A 381 5.67 -4.78 14.10
N LYS A 382 5.33 -3.84 14.98
CA LYS A 382 3.95 -3.43 15.25
C LYS A 382 3.25 -2.95 13.98
N SER A 383 1.93 -3.01 13.98
CA SER A 383 1.07 -2.35 12.99
C SER A 383 0.16 -1.32 13.68
N PHE A 384 -0.43 -0.40 12.91
CA PHE A 384 -1.54 0.38 13.42
C PHE A 384 -2.77 -0.53 13.51
N PRO A 385 -3.51 -0.51 14.63
CA PRO A 385 -4.58 -1.48 14.86
C PRO A 385 -5.77 -1.22 13.93
N CYS A 386 -6.12 -2.22 13.13
CA CYS A 386 -7.38 -2.27 12.39
C CYS A 386 -8.53 -2.71 13.29
N TRP A 387 -8.23 -3.60 14.21
CA TRP A 387 -9.13 -4.20 15.18
C TRP A 387 -8.73 -3.74 16.57
N ILE A 388 -9.70 -3.28 17.37
CA ILE A 388 -9.44 -2.61 18.65
C ILE A 388 -9.86 -3.46 19.87
N ASN A 389 -10.39 -4.65 19.68
CA ASN A 389 -10.68 -5.51 20.82
C ASN A 389 -9.38 -5.96 21.51
N GLN A 390 -9.43 -6.04 22.85
CA GLN A 390 -8.23 -6.27 23.66
C GLN A 390 -7.59 -7.64 23.42
N ASP A 391 -8.39 -8.65 23.15
CA ASP A 391 -7.89 -10.03 22.93
C ASP A 391 -7.08 -10.08 21.62
N TYR A 392 -7.58 -9.43 20.57
CA TYR A 392 -6.85 -9.31 19.30
C TYR A 392 -5.52 -8.58 19.47
N VAL A 393 -5.55 -7.39 20.08
CA VAL A 393 -4.34 -6.58 20.31
C VAL A 393 -3.30 -7.34 21.13
N TYR A 394 -3.76 -8.07 22.17
CA TYR A 394 -2.87 -8.89 22.99
C TYR A 394 -2.28 -10.08 22.21
N ALA A 395 -3.09 -10.76 21.41
CA ALA A 395 -2.65 -11.88 20.59
C ALA A 395 -1.62 -11.44 19.53
N GLU A 396 -1.86 -10.30 18.87
CA GLU A 396 -0.89 -9.71 17.93
C GLU A 396 0.43 -9.37 18.61
N GLN A 397 0.38 -8.66 19.74
CA GLN A 397 1.60 -8.29 20.46
C GLN A 397 2.40 -9.53 20.91
N LYS A 398 1.71 -10.60 21.34
CA LYS A 398 2.37 -11.85 21.72
C LYS A 398 3.09 -12.52 20.55
N VAL A 399 2.48 -12.53 19.37
CA VAL A 399 3.13 -13.07 18.16
C VAL A 399 4.33 -12.20 17.76
N ILE A 400 4.19 -10.87 17.81
CA ILE A 400 5.32 -9.96 17.53
C ILE A 400 6.47 -10.22 18.51
N ASP A 401 6.19 -10.35 19.82
CA ASP A 401 7.24 -10.59 20.84
C ASP A 401 7.95 -11.93 20.64
N GLU A 402 7.23 -12.94 20.14
CA GLU A 402 7.78 -14.28 19.85
C GLU A 402 8.67 -14.28 18.59
N TYR A 403 8.28 -13.55 17.55
CA TYR A 403 8.92 -13.59 16.23
C TYR A 403 9.77 -12.36 15.90
N LYS A 404 9.83 -11.34 16.76
CA LYS A 404 10.62 -10.15 16.48
C LYS A 404 12.06 -10.47 16.12
N ASN A 405 12.53 -9.89 15.03
CA ASN A 405 13.85 -10.13 14.45
C ASN A 405 14.65 -8.82 14.26
N VAL A 406 14.15 -7.72 14.82
CA VAL A 406 14.79 -6.39 14.78
C VAL A 406 14.72 -5.72 16.14
N ASP A 407 15.63 -4.75 16.39
CA ASP A 407 15.51 -3.87 17.54
C ASP A 407 14.32 -2.92 17.36
N SER A 408 13.39 -2.89 18.32
CA SER A 408 12.21 -2.02 18.26
C SER A 408 12.59 -0.52 18.26
N ALA A 409 13.74 -0.16 18.83
CA ALA A 409 14.24 1.21 18.83
C ALA A 409 14.39 1.82 17.43
N LEU A 410 14.58 0.98 16.40
CA LEU A 410 14.59 1.42 15.00
C LEU A 410 13.23 1.93 14.51
N TYR A 411 12.13 1.65 15.25
CA TYR A 411 10.76 1.96 14.85
C TYR A 411 9.93 2.68 15.93
N ASP A 412 10.36 2.68 17.19
CA ASP A 412 9.59 3.20 18.32
C ASP A 412 9.21 4.67 18.12
N SER A 413 10.14 5.51 17.68
CA SER A 413 9.89 6.94 17.40
C SER A 413 8.83 7.14 16.31
N TYR A 414 8.79 6.27 15.31
CA TYR A 414 7.76 6.29 14.27
C TYR A 414 6.37 6.03 14.86
N PHE A 415 6.21 4.92 15.59
CA PHE A 415 4.90 4.54 16.12
C PHE A 415 4.40 5.54 17.18
N GLU A 416 5.30 6.05 18.04
CA GLU A 416 4.95 7.02 19.08
C GLU A 416 4.45 8.34 18.48
N LYS A 417 5.23 8.94 17.57
CA LYS A 417 4.92 10.26 17.03
C LYS A 417 3.81 10.22 15.97
N THR A 418 3.85 9.25 15.07
CA THR A 418 2.84 9.10 14.02
C THR A 418 1.48 8.72 14.62
N GLY A 419 1.46 7.85 15.65
CA GLY A 419 0.25 7.46 16.36
C GLY A 419 -0.27 8.46 17.39
N ALA A 420 0.41 9.59 17.60
CA ALA A 420 -0.07 10.62 18.49
C ALA A 420 -1.40 11.20 18.02
N GLU A 421 -2.24 11.62 18.97
CA GLU A 421 -3.57 12.15 18.69
C GLU A 421 -3.50 13.33 17.70
N GLY A 422 -4.24 13.26 16.61
CA GLY A 422 -4.33 14.30 15.58
C GLY A 422 -3.27 14.22 14.49
N ASN A 423 -2.25 13.37 14.60
CA ASN A 423 -1.20 13.28 13.59
C ASN A 423 -1.57 12.39 12.38
N LEU A 424 -2.50 11.46 12.56
CA LEU A 424 -3.00 10.64 11.45
C LEU A 424 -4.05 11.41 10.64
N ARG A 425 -3.84 11.53 9.36
CA ARG A 425 -4.72 12.23 8.44
C ARG A 425 -5.12 11.33 7.27
N ALA A 426 -6.42 11.22 7.03
CA ALA A 426 -6.95 10.54 5.84
C ALA A 426 -6.71 11.39 4.60
N GLU A 427 -6.80 10.76 3.44
CA GLU A 427 -6.69 11.45 2.15
C GLU A 427 -7.76 12.54 2.00
N GLU A 428 -7.46 13.55 1.18
CA GLU A 428 -8.35 14.66 0.92
C GLU A 428 -9.69 14.20 0.28
N PRO A 429 -10.79 14.90 0.53
CA PRO A 429 -12.07 14.58 -0.08
C PRO A 429 -12.09 14.88 -1.59
N GLY A 430 -13.13 14.42 -2.28
CA GLY A 430 -13.32 14.63 -3.72
C GLY A 430 -12.64 13.59 -4.60
N ASP A 431 -12.15 13.98 -5.77
CA ASP A 431 -11.38 13.11 -6.68
C ASP A 431 -9.89 13.20 -6.38
N THR A 432 -9.46 12.48 -5.35
CA THR A 432 -8.11 12.49 -4.84
C THR A 432 -7.08 12.03 -5.89
N GLN A 433 -7.42 11.06 -6.72
CA GLN A 433 -6.52 10.57 -7.77
C GLN A 433 -6.25 11.64 -8.84
N SER A 434 -7.27 12.43 -9.20
CA SER A 434 -7.09 13.59 -10.10
C SER A 434 -6.26 14.69 -9.45
N MET A 435 -6.41 14.92 -8.14
CA MET A 435 -5.58 15.85 -7.38
C MET A 435 -4.10 15.44 -7.44
N TYR A 436 -3.80 14.18 -7.13
CA TYR A 436 -2.43 13.65 -7.19
C TYR A 436 -1.81 13.78 -8.57
N LYS A 437 -2.60 13.55 -9.62
CA LYS A 437 -2.15 13.73 -11.00
C LYS A 437 -1.75 15.17 -11.30
N GLU A 438 -2.53 16.17 -10.89
CA GLU A 438 -2.18 17.57 -11.10
C GLU A 438 -0.97 17.99 -10.29
N LEU A 439 -0.86 17.58 -9.03
CA LEU A 439 0.32 17.82 -8.18
C LEU A 439 1.59 17.15 -8.75
N THR A 440 1.48 15.93 -9.28
CA THR A 440 2.63 15.25 -9.91
C THR A 440 3.15 16.01 -11.13
N LYS A 441 2.27 16.60 -11.95
CA LYS A 441 2.69 17.45 -13.08
C LYS A 441 3.52 18.65 -12.60
N VAL A 442 3.10 19.28 -11.50
CA VAL A 442 3.87 20.40 -10.91
C VAL A 442 5.22 19.90 -10.40
N LEU A 443 5.25 18.78 -9.67
CA LEU A 443 6.50 18.17 -9.20
C LEU A 443 7.48 17.92 -10.37
N GLN A 444 7.01 17.34 -11.48
CA GLN A 444 7.83 17.09 -12.67
C GLN A 444 8.45 18.38 -13.24
N GLU A 445 7.67 19.45 -13.33
CA GLU A 445 8.18 20.76 -13.77
C GLU A 445 9.22 21.31 -12.79
N VAL A 446 8.90 21.26 -11.49
CA VAL A 446 9.76 21.79 -10.41
C VAL A 446 11.11 21.07 -10.33
N VAL A 447 11.15 19.75 -10.49
CA VAL A 447 12.41 18.99 -10.39
C VAL A 447 13.23 18.96 -11.69
N THR A 448 12.64 19.38 -12.82
CA THR A 448 13.33 19.37 -14.12
C THR A 448 13.69 20.76 -14.62
N LYS A 449 13.00 21.82 -14.18
CA LYS A 449 13.21 23.19 -14.69
C LYS A 449 13.57 24.15 -13.56
N LYS A 450 14.83 24.57 -13.54
CA LYS A 450 15.34 25.49 -12.51
C LYS A 450 14.73 26.89 -12.56
N ASP A 451 14.24 27.34 -13.70
CA ASP A 451 13.64 28.65 -13.93
C ASP A 451 12.10 28.63 -13.94
N CYS A 452 11.50 27.56 -13.40
CA CYS A 452 10.05 27.48 -13.30
C CYS A 452 9.49 28.48 -12.25
N ASN A 453 8.25 28.91 -12.47
CA ASN A 453 7.49 29.70 -11.49
C ASN A 453 6.54 28.77 -10.72
N VAL A 454 6.94 28.42 -9.49
CA VAL A 454 6.19 27.48 -8.64
C VAL A 454 4.77 27.97 -8.38
N GLU A 455 4.56 29.25 -8.06
CA GLU A 455 3.27 29.84 -7.78
C GLU A 455 2.31 29.71 -8.99
N GLU A 456 2.77 30.01 -10.19
CA GLU A 456 1.95 29.91 -11.41
C GLU A 456 1.64 28.44 -11.78
N LEU A 457 2.57 27.51 -11.52
CA LEU A 457 2.33 26.09 -11.71
C LEU A 457 1.25 25.55 -10.74
N MET A 458 1.33 25.92 -9.45
CA MET A 458 0.35 25.52 -8.44
C MET A 458 -1.02 26.13 -8.73
N LYS A 459 -1.09 27.40 -9.16
CA LYS A 459 -2.32 28.05 -9.60
C LYS A 459 -2.96 27.30 -10.79
N THR A 460 -2.15 26.95 -11.79
CA THR A 460 -2.64 26.19 -12.95
C THR A 460 -3.18 24.81 -12.52
N ALA A 461 -2.48 24.12 -11.63
CA ALA A 461 -2.94 22.85 -11.07
C ALA A 461 -4.26 23.00 -10.31
N ASN A 462 -4.38 24.06 -9.50
CA ASN A 462 -5.61 24.39 -8.78
C ASN A 462 -6.80 24.58 -9.71
N GLU A 463 -6.64 25.40 -10.75
CA GLU A 463 -7.70 25.63 -11.76
C GLU A 463 -8.09 24.35 -12.50
N ASN A 464 -7.13 23.48 -12.80
CA ASN A 464 -7.39 22.20 -13.48
C ASN A 464 -8.14 21.23 -12.57
N TYR A 465 -7.70 21.10 -11.32
CA TYR A 465 -8.36 20.23 -10.36
C TYR A 465 -9.76 20.72 -10.02
N GLN A 466 -9.97 22.04 -9.84
CA GLN A 466 -11.31 22.60 -9.63
C GLN A 466 -12.28 22.24 -10.76
N LYS A 467 -11.84 22.27 -12.03
CA LYS A 467 -12.67 21.81 -13.16
C LYS A 467 -13.08 20.33 -13.09
N VAL A 468 -12.27 19.50 -12.44
CA VAL A 468 -12.64 18.09 -12.18
C VAL A 468 -13.71 18.04 -11.09
N LEU A 469 -13.49 18.74 -9.98
CA LEU A 469 -14.44 18.82 -8.87
C LEU A 469 -15.79 19.38 -9.30
N ASP A 470 -15.82 20.39 -10.18
CA ASP A 470 -17.04 20.98 -10.72
C ASP A 470 -17.92 19.98 -11.52
N LYS A 471 -17.34 18.88 -11.97
CA LYS A 471 -18.10 17.78 -12.61
C LYS A 471 -18.68 16.81 -11.58
N LEU A 472 -18.03 16.64 -10.44
CA LEU A 472 -18.56 15.85 -9.32
C LEU A 472 -19.70 16.58 -8.61
N ASN A 473 -19.65 17.91 -8.60
CA ASN A 473 -20.61 18.82 -7.99
C ASN A 473 -21.94 18.91 -8.77
N LYS A 474 -22.12 18.16 -9.83
CA LYS A 474 -23.34 18.11 -10.66
C LYS A 474 -24.13 16.84 -10.45
#